data_efca5d123d8bd3e067b47da773a76e0f
#
_entry.id   efca5d123d8bd3e067b47da773a76e0f
#
_cell.length_a   1.000
_cell.length_b   1.000
_cell.length_c   1.000
_cell.angle_alpha   90.00
_cell.angle_beta   90.00
_cell.angle_gamma   90.00
#
_symmetry.space_group_name_H-M   'P 1'
#
loop_
_entity.id
_entity.type
_entity.pdbx_description
1 polymer ?
#
loop_
_entity_poly.entity_id
_entity_poly.type
_entity_poly.pdbx_seq_one_letter_code
_entity_poly.pdbx_strand_id
1 'polypeptide(L)'
;MQGKRGLIMGVANDRSIAWGISKTLADHGASLAFTYQGGALEKRVRPLAESLNSDIVLPCDVTDPASIDSVFSSLEKEWGSIDFVVHAIAYSDKDELKGKYLDTSPENFAMTMNISCYSFTAICQRAVPLMTDGGSLLTLTLSLIHISEPTRRTPSAYAV
;
A
#
# COMPACT_ATOMS: atom_id res chain seq x y z
N MET A 1 11.54 13.74 -9.48
CA MET A 1 11.71 12.33 -8.97
C MET A 1 12.78 11.58 -9.77
N GLN A 2 13.52 12.28 -10.62
CA GLN A 2 14.55 11.67 -11.50
C GLN A 2 15.55 10.82 -10.70
N GLY A 3 15.71 9.55 -11.08
CA GLY A 3 16.62 8.60 -10.45
C GLY A 3 16.21 8.09 -9.05
N LYS A 4 15.06 8.53 -8.52
CA LYS A 4 14.51 8.04 -7.26
C LYS A 4 13.87 6.67 -7.43
N ARG A 5 14.04 5.79 -6.44
CA ARG A 5 13.57 4.39 -6.43
C ARG A 5 12.53 4.20 -5.34
N GLY A 6 11.39 3.64 -5.68
CA GLY A 6 10.32 3.49 -4.71
C GLY A 6 9.48 2.24 -4.84
N LEU A 7 9.00 1.77 -3.69
CA LEU A 7 8.08 0.64 -3.58
C LEU A 7 6.64 1.15 -3.54
N ILE A 8 5.80 0.61 -4.42
CA ILE A 8 4.36 0.89 -4.48
C ILE A 8 3.58 -0.36 -4.05
N MET A 9 2.77 -0.20 -3.03
CA MET A 9 1.93 -1.27 -2.49
C MET A 9 0.46 -0.88 -2.59
N GLY A 10 -0.40 -1.83 -2.99
CA GLY A 10 -1.85 -1.64 -3.01
C GLY A 10 -2.43 -1.24 -4.38
N VAL A 11 -1.71 -1.45 -5.47
CA VAL A 11 -2.29 -1.38 -6.82
C VAL A 11 -3.17 -2.62 -7.02
N ALA A 12 -4.46 -2.43 -7.29
CA ALA A 12 -5.40 -3.51 -7.60
C ALA A 12 -5.90 -3.45 -9.06
N ASN A 13 -5.92 -2.26 -9.64
CA ASN A 13 -6.31 -2.00 -11.02
C ASN A 13 -5.90 -0.56 -11.42
N ASP A 14 -6.25 -0.17 -12.65
CA ASP A 14 -5.99 1.14 -13.24
C ASP A 14 -6.74 2.32 -12.60
N ARG A 15 -7.67 2.05 -11.68
CA ARG A 15 -8.45 3.05 -10.92
C ARG A 15 -7.96 3.21 -9.49
N SER A 16 -7.00 2.39 -9.05
CA SER A 16 -6.43 2.50 -7.70
C SER A 16 -5.74 3.85 -7.50
N ILE A 17 -5.88 4.43 -6.31
CA ILE A 17 -5.14 5.65 -5.94
C ILE A 17 -3.63 5.42 -6.09
N ALA A 18 -3.14 4.26 -5.62
CA ALA A 18 -1.74 3.86 -5.80
C ALA A 18 -1.30 3.87 -7.27
N TRP A 19 -2.17 3.49 -8.20
CA TRP A 19 -1.87 3.55 -9.63
C TRP A 19 -1.74 4.98 -10.14
N GLY A 20 -2.63 5.88 -9.72
CA GLY A 20 -2.53 7.32 -10.04
C GLY A 20 -1.23 7.93 -9.54
N ILE A 21 -0.83 7.60 -8.31
CA ILE A 21 0.45 8.01 -7.72
C ILE A 21 1.61 7.44 -8.54
N SER A 22 1.57 6.16 -8.91
CA SER A 22 2.62 5.48 -9.69
C SER A 22 2.87 6.16 -11.03
N LYS A 23 1.81 6.47 -11.78
CA LYS A 23 1.93 7.19 -13.06
C LYS A 23 2.64 8.53 -12.89
N THR A 24 2.19 9.31 -11.92
CA THR A 24 2.78 10.61 -11.64
C THR A 24 4.26 10.52 -11.28
N LEU A 25 4.63 9.54 -10.46
CA LEU A 25 6.03 9.33 -10.06
C LEU A 25 6.90 8.87 -11.24
N ALA A 26 6.40 7.96 -12.07
CA ALA A 26 7.09 7.50 -13.27
C ALA A 26 7.27 8.61 -14.30
N ASP A 27 6.24 9.43 -14.54
CA ASP A 27 6.30 10.61 -15.43
C ASP A 27 7.36 11.63 -14.99
N HIS A 28 7.70 11.63 -13.68
CA HIS A 28 8.75 12.47 -13.12
C HIS A 28 10.11 11.73 -12.97
N GLY A 29 10.26 10.57 -13.60
CA GLY A 29 11.53 9.85 -13.72
C GLY A 29 11.90 8.97 -12.53
N ALA A 30 10.93 8.58 -11.69
CA ALA A 30 11.16 7.59 -10.64
C ALA A 30 11.17 6.16 -11.22
N SER A 31 12.02 5.30 -10.66
CA SER A 31 11.99 3.86 -10.87
C SER A 31 11.09 3.23 -9.80
N LEU A 32 10.15 2.38 -10.23
CA LEU A 32 9.12 1.83 -9.34
C LEU A 32 9.24 0.31 -9.22
N ALA A 33 8.98 -0.22 -8.04
CA ALA A 33 8.69 -1.62 -7.79
C ALA A 33 7.27 -1.76 -7.28
N PHE A 34 6.61 -2.86 -7.58
CA PHE A 34 5.23 -3.11 -7.20
C PHE A 34 5.10 -4.38 -6.38
N THR A 35 4.10 -4.40 -5.49
CA THR A 35 3.70 -5.63 -4.81
C THR A 35 2.27 -6.02 -5.14
N TYR A 36 2.00 -7.32 -5.02
CA TYR A 36 0.67 -7.90 -5.16
C TYR A 36 0.45 -9.02 -4.16
N GLN A 37 -0.81 -9.30 -3.80
CA GLN A 37 -1.20 -10.44 -2.99
C GLN A 37 -2.03 -11.42 -3.82
N GLY A 38 -1.45 -12.61 -4.05
CA GLY A 38 -2.13 -13.70 -4.78
C GLY A 38 -2.21 -13.50 -6.29
N GLY A 39 -2.37 -14.61 -7.01
CA GLY A 39 -2.29 -14.65 -8.47
C GLY A 39 -3.36 -13.86 -9.23
N ALA A 40 -4.50 -13.57 -8.58
CA ALA A 40 -5.54 -12.76 -9.21
C ALA A 40 -5.12 -11.28 -9.34
N LEU A 41 -4.39 -10.75 -8.35
CA LEU A 41 -3.83 -9.40 -8.42
C LEU A 41 -2.58 -9.37 -9.28
N GLU A 42 -1.74 -10.41 -9.27
CA GLU A 42 -0.56 -10.49 -10.14
C GLU A 42 -0.91 -10.23 -11.60
N LYS A 43 -1.93 -10.93 -12.11
CA LYS A 43 -2.40 -10.79 -13.50
C LYS A 43 -2.84 -9.38 -13.88
N ARG A 44 -3.20 -8.56 -12.90
CA ARG A 44 -3.61 -7.16 -13.10
C ARG A 44 -2.45 -6.19 -12.91
N VAL A 45 -1.64 -6.42 -11.88
CA VAL A 45 -0.55 -5.50 -11.51
C VAL A 45 0.61 -5.59 -12.49
N ARG A 46 0.98 -6.79 -12.94
CA ARG A 46 2.12 -6.99 -13.83
C ARG A 46 2.01 -6.18 -15.14
N PRO A 47 0.92 -6.24 -15.92
CA PRO A 47 0.80 -5.42 -17.13
C PRO A 47 0.82 -3.91 -16.85
N LEU A 48 0.29 -3.49 -15.71
CA LEU A 48 0.33 -2.09 -15.31
C LEU A 48 1.78 -1.65 -14.99
N ALA A 49 2.52 -2.45 -14.24
CA ALA A 49 3.92 -2.18 -13.94
C ALA A 49 4.77 -2.11 -15.21
N GLU A 50 4.61 -3.08 -16.13
CA GLU A 50 5.28 -3.12 -17.44
C GLU A 50 5.00 -1.84 -18.25
N SER A 51 3.78 -1.30 -18.21
CA SER A 51 3.43 -0.04 -18.90
C SER A 51 4.18 1.19 -18.36
N LEU A 52 4.77 1.09 -17.17
CA LEU A 52 5.63 2.10 -16.56
C LEU A 52 7.13 1.71 -16.60
N ASN A 53 7.49 0.72 -17.43
CA ASN A 53 8.84 0.18 -17.53
C ASN A 53 9.40 -0.35 -16.20
N SER A 54 8.52 -0.96 -15.38
CA SER A 54 8.91 -1.60 -14.13
C SER A 54 8.88 -3.11 -14.27
N ASP A 55 10.04 -3.75 -14.09
CA ASP A 55 10.21 -5.20 -14.12
C ASP A 55 10.12 -5.83 -12.73
N ILE A 56 10.11 -5.02 -11.66
CA ILE A 56 10.11 -5.49 -10.28
C ILE A 56 8.66 -5.56 -9.77
N VAL A 57 8.08 -6.76 -9.84
CA VAL A 57 6.70 -7.05 -9.37
C VAL A 57 6.75 -8.27 -8.46
N LEU A 58 6.62 -8.06 -7.16
CA LEU A 58 6.91 -9.03 -6.10
C LEU A 58 5.64 -9.46 -5.36
N PRO A 59 5.50 -10.76 -5.03
CA PRO A 59 4.43 -11.19 -4.14
C PRO A 59 4.67 -10.64 -2.72
N CYS A 60 3.61 -10.19 -2.07
CA CYS A 60 3.65 -9.70 -0.70
C CYS A 60 2.33 -9.94 0.02
N ASP A 61 2.37 -10.74 1.07
CA ASP A 61 1.32 -10.79 2.08
C ASP A 61 1.79 -10.01 3.31
N VAL A 62 1.12 -8.91 3.61
CA VAL A 62 1.49 -8.05 4.75
C VAL A 62 1.17 -8.67 6.11
N THR A 63 0.45 -9.79 6.14
CA THR A 63 0.19 -10.56 7.37
C THR A 63 1.31 -11.55 7.69
N ASP A 64 2.18 -11.83 6.72
CA ASP A 64 3.32 -12.72 6.86
C ASP A 64 4.63 -11.92 6.88
N PRO A 65 5.32 -11.86 8.04
CA PRO A 65 6.61 -11.18 8.16
C PRO A 65 7.67 -11.69 7.18
N ALA A 66 7.71 -13.00 6.89
CA ALA A 66 8.67 -13.58 5.96
C ALA A 66 8.42 -13.12 4.51
N SER A 67 7.15 -12.95 4.15
CA SER A 67 6.77 -12.39 2.85
C SER A 67 7.25 -10.94 2.70
N ILE A 68 7.11 -10.13 3.76
CA ILE A 68 7.62 -8.75 3.78
C ILE A 68 9.15 -8.76 3.67
N ASP A 69 9.84 -9.58 4.46
CA ASP A 69 11.30 -9.68 4.44
C ASP A 69 11.83 -10.04 3.05
N SER A 70 11.16 -10.94 2.34
CA SER A 70 11.50 -11.33 0.96
C SER A 70 11.42 -10.16 -0.02
N VAL A 71 10.43 -9.29 0.11
CA VAL A 71 10.29 -8.09 -0.73
C VAL A 71 11.49 -7.17 -0.54
N PHE A 72 11.84 -6.84 0.70
CA PHE A 72 12.96 -5.93 0.99
C PHE A 72 14.32 -6.52 0.65
N SER A 73 14.53 -7.82 0.85
CA SER A 73 15.74 -8.53 0.39
C SER A 73 15.89 -8.48 -1.13
N SER A 74 14.78 -8.58 -1.87
CA SER A 74 14.79 -8.45 -3.32
C SER A 74 15.14 -7.03 -3.77
N LEU A 75 14.56 -6.01 -3.11
CA LEU A 75 14.86 -4.61 -3.41
C LEU A 75 16.30 -4.24 -3.08
N GLU A 76 16.84 -4.76 -1.97
CA GLU A 76 18.25 -4.58 -1.61
C GLU A 76 19.17 -5.17 -2.68
N LYS A 77 18.88 -6.38 -3.15
CA LYS A 77 19.65 -7.05 -4.19
C LYS A 77 19.61 -6.31 -5.52
N GLU A 78 18.44 -5.82 -5.93
CA GLU A 78 18.25 -5.18 -7.25
C GLU A 78 18.71 -3.72 -7.27
N TRP A 79 18.47 -2.99 -6.17
CA TRP A 79 18.69 -1.55 -6.11
C TRP A 79 19.71 -1.09 -5.08
N GLY A 80 19.96 -1.89 -4.04
CA GLY A 80 20.82 -1.53 -2.90
C GLY A 80 20.17 -0.54 -1.93
N SER A 81 19.38 0.40 -2.43
CA SER A 81 18.67 1.40 -1.63
C SER A 81 17.35 1.80 -2.24
N ILE A 82 16.45 2.35 -1.44
CA ILE A 82 15.18 2.94 -1.87
C ILE A 82 15.01 4.34 -1.31
N ASP A 83 14.25 5.18 -1.98
CA ASP A 83 14.00 6.58 -1.59
C ASP A 83 12.60 6.78 -1.00
N PHE A 84 11.63 5.93 -1.36
CA PHE A 84 10.27 6.08 -0.85
C PHE A 84 9.46 4.79 -0.89
N VAL A 85 8.43 4.76 -0.04
CA VAL A 85 7.41 3.71 -0.04
C VAL A 85 6.04 4.37 -0.06
N VAL A 86 5.16 3.88 -0.93
CA VAL A 86 3.73 4.20 -0.94
C VAL A 86 2.96 2.98 -0.48
N HIS A 87 2.39 3.05 0.72
CA HIS A 87 1.56 2.02 1.31
C HIS A 87 0.09 2.40 1.16
N ALA A 88 -0.59 1.74 0.22
CA ALA A 88 -2.01 1.96 -0.07
C ALA A 88 -2.81 0.66 0.11
N ILE A 89 -2.57 -0.02 1.23
CA ILE A 89 -3.18 -1.30 1.56
C ILE A 89 -4.23 -1.10 2.63
N ALA A 90 -5.42 -1.64 2.40
CA ALA A 90 -6.47 -1.78 3.39
C ALA A 90 -7.31 -3.02 3.10
N TYR A 91 -7.77 -3.68 4.14
CA TYR A 91 -8.67 -4.82 4.03
C TYR A 91 -9.54 -4.96 5.26
N SER A 92 -10.79 -5.34 5.05
CA SER A 92 -11.71 -5.82 6.07
C SER A 92 -12.62 -6.88 5.45
N ASP A 93 -13.24 -7.72 6.28
CA ASP A 93 -14.21 -8.69 5.77
C ASP A 93 -15.44 -7.94 5.21
N LYS A 94 -15.73 -8.20 3.93
CA LYS A 94 -16.82 -7.55 3.20
C LYS A 94 -18.20 -7.81 3.79
N ASP A 95 -18.37 -8.96 4.47
CA ASP A 95 -19.65 -9.33 5.06
C ASP A 95 -19.87 -8.60 6.39
N GLU A 96 -18.82 -8.23 7.09
CA GLU A 96 -18.87 -7.38 8.28
C GLU A 96 -18.84 -5.86 7.97
N LEU A 97 -18.62 -5.48 6.73
CA LEU A 97 -18.82 -4.09 6.26
C LEU A 97 -20.28 -3.75 6.01
N LYS A 98 -21.17 -4.73 6.15
CA LYS A 98 -22.62 -4.55 6.02
C LYS A 98 -23.25 -4.52 7.42
N GLY A 99 -24.20 -3.63 7.62
CA GLY A 99 -24.92 -3.54 8.90
C GLY A 99 -24.37 -2.46 9.81
N LYS A 100 -24.43 -2.70 11.12
CA LYS A 100 -24.02 -1.72 12.12
C LYS A 100 -22.56 -1.97 12.53
N TYR A 101 -21.83 -0.89 12.75
CA TYR A 101 -20.46 -0.98 13.30
C TYR A 101 -20.38 -1.80 14.60
N LEU A 102 -21.43 -1.71 15.43
CA LEU A 102 -21.52 -2.44 16.71
C LEU A 102 -21.55 -3.97 16.56
N ASP A 103 -21.83 -4.47 15.36
CA ASP A 103 -21.89 -5.91 15.08
C ASP A 103 -20.51 -6.46 14.63
N THR A 104 -19.46 -5.61 14.55
CA THR A 104 -18.11 -6.02 14.17
C THR A 104 -17.53 -7.00 15.19
N SER A 105 -17.02 -8.13 14.71
CA SER A 105 -16.36 -9.13 15.57
C SER A 105 -14.96 -8.67 16.01
N PRO A 106 -14.47 -9.10 17.19
CA PRO A 106 -13.09 -8.85 17.61
C PRO A 106 -12.06 -9.38 16.61
N GLU A 107 -12.33 -10.50 15.97
CA GLU A 107 -11.46 -11.17 15.01
C GLU A 107 -11.30 -10.31 13.75
N ASN A 108 -12.42 -9.83 13.18
CA ASN A 108 -12.37 -8.94 12.02
C ASN A 108 -11.74 -7.59 12.36
N PHE A 109 -12.03 -7.04 13.54
CA PHE A 109 -11.39 -5.81 14.00
C PHE A 109 -9.87 -5.96 14.07
N ALA A 110 -9.37 -7.04 14.72
CA ALA A 110 -7.94 -7.31 14.83
C ALA A 110 -7.29 -7.52 13.47
N MET A 111 -7.92 -8.29 12.59
CA MET A 111 -7.44 -8.51 11.22
C MET A 111 -7.39 -7.21 10.42
N THR A 112 -8.46 -6.41 10.47
CA THR A 112 -8.54 -5.12 9.78
C THR A 112 -7.44 -4.17 10.23
N MET A 113 -7.21 -4.06 11.54
CA MET A 113 -6.15 -3.22 12.10
C MET A 113 -4.76 -3.73 11.78
N ASN A 114 -4.56 -5.05 11.78
CA ASN A 114 -3.28 -5.65 11.39
C ASN A 114 -2.93 -5.33 9.93
N ILE A 115 -3.87 -5.54 9.01
CA ILE A 115 -3.64 -5.35 7.57
C ILE A 115 -3.63 -3.86 7.19
N SER A 116 -4.56 -3.07 7.71
CA SER A 116 -4.75 -1.69 7.24
C SER A 116 -3.94 -0.65 8.00
N CYS A 117 -3.43 -0.99 9.19
CA CYS A 117 -2.71 -0.06 10.06
C CYS A 117 -1.30 -0.57 10.42
N TYR A 118 -1.20 -1.71 11.12
CA TYR A 118 0.08 -2.21 11.60
C TYR A 118 1.04 -2.59 10.47
N SER A 119 0.52 -3.08 9.35
CA SER A 119 1.34 -3.42 8.18
C SER A 119 2.22 -2.25 7.71
N PHE A 120 1.74 -1.01 7.80
CA PHE A 120 2.58 0.16 7.51
C PHE A 120 3.79 0.26 8.44
N THR A 121 3.60 0.03 9.74
CA THR A 121 4.70 0.00 10.70
C THR A 121 5.69 -1.12 10.37
N ALA A 122 5.19 -2.32 10.05
CA ALA A 122 6.03 -3.46 9.68
C ALA A 122 6.85 -3.20 8.40
N ILE A 123 6.26 -2.52 7.43
CA ILE A 123 6.93 -2.08 6.20
C ILE A 123 7.99 -1.01 6.50
N CYS A 124 7.67 -0.01 7.33
CA CYS A 124 8.63 1.04 7.72
C CYS A 124 9.88 0.46 8.38
N GLN A 125 9.72 -0.54 9.26
CA GLN A 125 10.84 -1.21 9.94
C GLN A 125 11.87 -1.81 8.96
N ARG A 126 11.41 -2.29 7.80
CA ARG A 126 12.26 -2.89 6.77
C ARG A 126 12.73 -1.87 5.72
N ALA A 127 11.93 -0.85 5.48
CA ALA A 127 12.27 0.19 4.51
C ALA A 127 13.38 1.12 5.00
N VAL A 128 13.32 1.53 6.26
CA VAL A 128 14.25 2.52 6.84
C VAL A 128 15.74 2.11 6.70
N PRO A 129 16.14 0.85 6.94
CA PRO A 129 17.53 0.43 6.72
C PRO A 129 18.03 0.59 5.28
N LEU A 130 17.13 0.52 4.29
CA LEU A 130 17.46 0.71 2.86
C LEU A 130 17.39 2.18 2.40
N MET A 131 16.96 3.10 3.25
CA MET A 131 16.87 4.54 2.98
C MET A 131 18.12 5.26 3.46
N THR A 132 19.28 4.92 2.89
CA THR A 132 20.61 5.39 3.34
C THR A 132 20.78 6.91 3.27
N ASP A 133 20.13 7.57 2.34
CA ASP A 133 20.19 9.02 2.14
C ASP A 133 18.90 9.74 2.59
N GLY A 134 18.19 9.12 3.53
CA GLY A 134 16.84 9.54 3.90
C GLY A 134 15.79 9.06 2.91
N GLY A 135 14.53 9.43 3.13
CA GLY A 135 13.44 8.97 2.26
C GLY A 135 12.07 9.42 2.73
N SER A 136 11.04 8.97 2.02
CA SER A 136 9.64 9.28 2.32
C SER A 136 8.82 8.00 2.47
N LEU A 137 8.07 7.91 3.56
CA LEU A 137 7.14 6.82 3.85
C LEU A 137 5.72 7.39 3.86
N LEU A 138 4.89 6.97 2.92
CA LEU A 138 3.53 7.44 2.73
C LEU A 138 2.53 6.31 2.98
N THR A 139 1.52 6.57 3.79
CA THR A 139 0.32 5.73 3.86
C THR A 139 -0.94 6.51 3.54
N LEU A 140 -1.94 5.84 3.01
CA LEU A 140 -3.25 6.42 2.75
C LEU A 140 -4.16 6.18 3.96
N THR A 141 -4.72 7.26 4.48
CA THR A 141 -5.66 7.21 5.60
C THR A 141 -6.78 8.21 5.38
N LEU A 142 -7.92 7.99 6.04
CA LEU A 142 -9.04 8.93 6.07
C LEU A 142 -9.19 9.49 7.47
N SER A 143 -9.02 10.81 7.62
CA SER A 143 -9.31 11.51 8.86
C SER A 143 -10.66 12.23 8.77
N LEU A 144 -11.52 12.00 9.76
CA LEU A 144 -12.81 12.70 9.87
C LEU A 144 -12.74 13.95 10.74
N ILE A 145 -11.70 14.10 11.53
CA ILE A 145 -11.56 15.14 12.56
C ILE A 145 -11.42 16.55 11.95
N HIS A 146 -10.87 16.64 10.74
CA HIS A 146 -10.63 17.92 10.04
C HIS A 146 -11.43 18.06 8.75
N ILE A 147 -12.21 17.04 8.36
CA ILE A 147 -12.97 17.00 7.09
C ILE A 147 -14.48 17.10 7.35
N SER A 148 -14.93 17.01 8.59
CA SER A 148 -16.37 17.09 8.88
C SER A 148 -16.83 18.55 8.86
N GLU A 149 -17.37 18.97 7.72
CA GLU A 149 -18.34 20.05 7.72
C GLU A 149 -19.63 19.53 8.37
N PRO A 150 -20.30 20.30 9.24
CA PRO A 150 -21.52 19.85 9.92
C PRO A 150 -22.66 19.45 8.97
N THR A 151 -22.55 19.86 7.71
CA THR A 151 -23.58 19.62 6.66
C THR A 151 -23.17 18.59 5.62
N ARG A 152 -21.90 18.14 5.60
CA ARG A 152 -21.41 17.19 4.61
C ARG A 152 -21.59 15.77 5.09
N ARG A 153 -22.46 15.02 4.44
CA ARG A 153 -22.52 13.57 4.60
C ARG A 153 -21.30 12.94 3.92
N THR A 154 -20.32 12.51 4.70
CA THR A 154 -19.20 11.72 4.18
C THR A 154 -19.58 10.23 4.18
N PRO A 155 -19.05 9.40 3.28
CA PRO A 155 -19.32 7.96 3.29
C PRO A 155 -19.01 7.27 4.63
N SER A 156 -18.05 7.78 5.37
CA SER A 156 -17.68 7.29 6.70
C SER A 156 -18.64 7.71 7.82
N ALA A 157 -19.53 8.68 7.59
CA ALA A 157 -20.60 8.99 8.54
C ALA A 157 -21.65 7.88 8.64
N TYR A 158 -21.60 6.89 7.75
CA TYR A 158 -22.44 5.69 7.79
C TYR A 158 -21.79 4.49 8.45
N ALA A 159 -20.55 4.60 8.87
CA ALA A 159 -19.82 3.55 9.60
C ALA A 159 -19.97 3.67 11.14
N VAL A 160 -20.84 4.56 11.62
CA VAL A 160 -21.18 4.74 13.04
C VAL A 160 -22.54 4.14 13.32
#